data_504f45d913920b8fc054829140b3964b
#
_entry.id   504f45d913920b8fc054829140b3964b
#
_cell.length_a   1.000
_cell.length_b   1.000
_cell.length_c   1.000
_cell.angle_alpha   90.00
_cell.angle_beta   90.00
_cell.angle_gamma   90.00
#
_symmetry.space_group_name_H-M   'P 1'
#
loop_
_entity.id
_entity.type
_entity.pdbx_description
1 polymer ?
#
loop_
_entity_poly.entity_id
_entity_poly.type
_entity_poly.pdbx_seq_one_letter_code
_entity_poly.pdbx_strand_id
1 'polypeptide(L)'
;MKHNKNLSKMVRNIVGIFAVAALAVGCTDLEIEGNEAGIVTDASFAGVTDPDSFIDNMYGSLNGYIGDQANLFALSEVTTDAALIPTRGSDWGDNGIWRQLHQHNWLTTHTFILNTFVQWNSLHFQSAQVLSSLTNSSTQNKADAYFLRALGMWVILDNFGQIPVRDPEENLSVNPVVLTGAEAVDQIVSDLNAAITDLPAGGPGSGNSRATKAAARYLLAKVLLNKHIYLGNETADSADMNQVVSLVDQIQAEAYGLEDGYFDIFREELDDETIWFIPTGVGNRIWNGLHYNMSPEIAGGGWNGFSTLASYYDLFEGDPNNNEPGNGQEERRGFVPTSGLTLAEFPEGTDSNDNGIADGTSIGFGFLIGQQYADDGTPLQDRAGNPLFFTRDFTDADGNISLINNNEVTGIRVQKYAARYGGFTPHEIFFRYSDAHMMKAEAIFRSGGDATPLVNELRLLRGATALGSVTAQDIIDERGREFYAEFWRRNDLIRFGQFTSDWQLKDPAAVGNTDKNLFPIPASQLILNPNLTQNPGY
;
A
#
# COMPACT_ATOMS: atom_id res chain seq x y z
N MET A 1 -49.19 67.00 22.42
CA MET A 1 -48.76 65.63 22.02
C MET A 1 -48.66 65.37 20.51
N LYS A 2 -48.68 66.36 19.62
CA LYS A 2 -48.53 66.20 18.16
C LYS A 2 -47.14 66.53 17.59
N HIS A 3 -46.25 67.19 18.37
CA HIS A 3 -44.97 67.64 17.88
C HIS A 3 -43.84 66.59 17.96
N ASN A 4 -43.97 65.56 18.84
CA ASN A 4 -42.93 64.55 19.01
C ASN A 4 -43.00 63.39 17.99
N LYS A 5 -44.10 63.21 17.26
CA LYS A 5 -44.20 62.15 16.26
C LYS A 5 -43.51 62.47 14.92
N ASN A 6 -43.40 63.76 14.61
CA ASN A 6 -42.74 64.18 13.35
C ASN A 6 -41.22 64.21 13.46
N LEU A 7 -40.64 64.48 14.64
CA LEU A 7 -39.22 64.44 14.85
C LEU A 7 -38.67 63.00 14.78
N SER A 8 -39.42 62.02 15.34
CA SER A 8 -39.00 60.60 15.30
C SER A 8 -39.05 59.97 13.88
N LYS A 9 -39.98 60.43 13.03
CA LYS A 9 -40.03 60.01 11.62
C LYS A 9 -38.93 60.62 10.79
N MET A 10 -38.58 61.88 11.07
CA MET A 10 -37.50 62.59 10.35
C MET A 10 -36.13 62.02 10.71
N VAL A 11 -35.88 61.73 11.97
CA VAL A 11 -34.63 61.06 12.44
C VAL A 11 -34.50 59.61 11.88
N ARG A 12 -35.63 58.88 11.82
CA ARG A 12 -35.63 57.49 11.28
C ARG A 12 -35.41 57.48 9.77
N ASN A 13 -35.87 58.49 9.03
CA ASN A 13 -35.62 58.58 7.59
C ASN A 13 -34.19 59.06 7.28
N ILE A 14 -33.62 59.95 8.11
CA ILE A 14 -32.23 60.38 7.97
C ILE A 14 -31.25 59.23 8.29
N VAL A 15 -31.51 58.44 9.33
CA VAL A 15 -30.70 57.25 9.66
C VAL A 15 -30.84 56.18 8.57
N GLY A 16 -32.02 56.01 7.97
CA GLY A 16 -32.23 55.10 6.84
C GLY A 16 -31.47 55.49 5.58
N ILE A 17 -31.38 56.78 5.27
CA ILE A 17 -30.64 57.31 4.11
C ILE A 17 -29.14 57.22 4.33
N PHE A 18 -28.61 57.42 5.54
CA PHE A 18 -27.20 57.23 5.85
C PHE A 18 -26.80 55.75 5.87
N ALA A 19 -27.68 54.82 6.29
CA ALA A 19 -27.42 53.40 6.24
C ALA A 19 -27.39 52.86 4.79
N VAL A 20 -28.23 53.37 3.89
CA VAL A 20 -28.22 52.99 2.46
C VAL A 20 -27.04 53.64 1.73
N ALA A 21 -26.63 54.88 2.10
CA ALA A 21 -25.45 55.52 1.54
C ALA A 21 -24.13 54.86 2.00
N ALA A 22 -24.08 54.31 3.24
CA ALA A 22 -22.92 53.56 3.74
C ALA A 22 -22.79 52.16 3.09
N LEU A 23 -23.90 51.59 2.58
CA LEU A 23 -23.87 50.31 1.83
C LEU A 23 -23.51 50.52 0.33
N ALA A 24 -23.62 51.72 -0.19
CA ALA A 24 -23.28 52.03 -1.59
C ALA A 24 -21.82 52.46 -1.79
N VAL A 25 -21.07 52.74 -0.72
CA VAL A 25 -19.63 53.10 -0.76
C VAL A 25 -18.74 51.88 -0.47
N GLY A 26 -19.31 50.72 -0.12
CA GLY A 26 -18.59 49.50 0.18
C GLY A 26 -18.30 48.58 -1.00
N CYS A 27 -18.62 48.97 -2.23
CA CYS A 27 -18.44 48.12 -3.42
C CYS A 27 -17.78 48.84 -4.61
N THR A 28 -16.82 49.72 -4.36
CA THR A 28 -15.92 50.17 -5.42
C THR A 28 -14.55 50.38 -4.82
N ASP A 29 -13.71 49.53 -5.19
CA ASP A 29 -12.26 49.36 -5.13
C ASP A 29 -11.84 48.17 -4.30
N LEU A 30 -12.15 46.97 -4.83
CA LEU A 30 -11.24 45.85 -4.78
C LEU A 30 -10.29 45.97 -6.01
N GLU A 31 -9.73 47.14 -6.25
CA GLU A 31 -8.37 47.19 -6.72
C GLU A 31 -7.54 46.81 -5.49
N ILE A 32 -7.23 45.49 -5.39
CA ILE A 32 -6.01 45.08 -4.74
C ILE A 32 -4.94 45.85 -5.55
N GLU A 33 -4.51 47.03 -5.07
CA GLU A 33 -3.18 47.50 -5.43
C GLU A 33 -2.30 46.28 -5.17
N GLY A 34 -1.85 45.66 -6.27
CA GLY A 34 -0.88 44.61 -6.21
C GLY A 34 0.31 45.20 -5.48
N ASN A 35 0.34 45.04 -4.17
CA ASN A 35 1.58 45.00 -3.45
C ASN A 35 2.33 43.86 -4.16
N GLU A 36 3.27 44.27 -5.04
CA GLU A 36 4.18 43.31 -5.72
C GLU A 36 4.92 42.40 -4.72
N ALA A 37 4.71 42.57 -3.43
CA ALA A 37 5.17 41.76 -2.34
C ALA A 37 4.23 40.57 -1.96
N GLY A 38 3.06 40.40 -2.57
CA GLY A 38 2.08 39.36 -2.21
C GLY A 38 1.81 38.33 -3.29
N ILE A 39 2.12 38.59 -4.54
CA ILE A 39 2.20 37.60 -5.58
C ILE A 39 3.68 37.27 -5.73
N VAL A 40 4.12 36.18 -5.14
CA VAL A 40 5.44 35.59 -5.44
C VAL A 40 5.36 35.08 -6.88
N THR A 41 5.44 36.00 -7.84
CA THR A 41 5.50 35.69 -9.28
C THR A 41 6.88 35.18 -9.68
N ASP A 42 7.89 35.32 -8.82
CA ASP A 42 9.28 34.92 -9.02
C ASP A 42 9.90 34.33 -7.75
N ALA A 43 9.25 33.35 -7.12
CA ALA A 43 9.97 32.45 -6.24
C ALA A 43 10.81 31.54 -7.13
N SER A 44 11.94 32.03 -7.59
CA SER A 44 12.94 31.21 -8.21
C SER A 44 13.43 30.21 -7.17
N PHE A 45 13.33 28.91 -7.46
CA PHE A 45 13.96 27.87 -6.65
C PHE A 45 15.48 28.18 -6.56
N ALA A 46 15.99 28.29 -5.36
CA ALA A 46 17.39 28.66 -5.10
C ALA A 46 18.29 27.47 -4.74
N GLY A 47 17.81 26.26 -4.95
CA GLY A 47 18.45 25.02 -4.51
C GLY A 47 18.03 24.60 -3.10
N VAL A 48 18.26 23.34 -2.77
CA VAL A 48 18.10 22.80 -1.42
C VAL A 48 19.34 23.17 -0.60
N THR A 49 19.13 23.82 0.54
CA THR A 49 20.24 24.31 1.38
C THR A 49 21.00 23.19 2.08
N ASP A 50 20.27 22.17 2.57
CA ASP A 50 20.81 21.00 3.26
C ASP A 50 20.26 19.72 2.58
N PRO A 51 20.93 19.21 1.54
CA PRO A 51 20.49 18.02 0.82
C PRO A 51 20.46 16.76 1.67
N ASP A 52 21.37 16.63 2.67
CA ASP A 52 21.41 15.44 3.53
C ASP A 52 20.14 15.34 4.38
N SER A 53 19.81 16.39 5.13
CA SER A 53 18.59 16.45 5.91
C SER A 53 17.32 16.37 5.03
N PHE A 54 17.38 16.90 3.81
CA PHE A 54 16.24 16.84 2.89
C PHE A 54 15.95 15.41 2.43
N ILE A 55 17.00 14.65 2.08
CA ILE A 55 16.91 13.22 1.75
C ILE A 55 16.42 12.41 2.95
N ASP A 56 16.94 12.67 4.16
CA ASP A 56 16.46 11.99 5.38
C ASP A 56 14.96 12.21 5.61
N ASN A 57 14.48 13.43 5.40
CA ASN A 57 13.05 13.74 5.49
C ASN A 57 12.21 13.02 4.42
N MET A 58 12.75 12.85 3.21
CA MET A 58 12.07 12.11 2.14
C MET A 58 11.93 10.62 2.50
N TYR A 59 13.00 9.98 3.00
CA TYR A 59 12.90 8.61 3.55
C TYR A 59 11.95 8.55 4.75
N GLY A 60 11.99 9.54 5.65
CA GLY A 60 11.07 9.65 6.77
C GLY A 60 9.60 9.74 6.35
N SER A 61 9.30 10.38 5.23
CA SER A 61 7.93 10.48 4.69
C SER A 61 7.38 9.12 4.26
N LEU A 62 8.24 8.20 3.82
CA LEU A 62 7.84 6.84 3.45
C LEU A 62 7.24 6.06 4.64
N ASN A 63 7.59 6.41 5.88
CA ASN A 63 6.99 5.80 7.07
C ASN A 63 5.46 5.97 7.07
N GLY A 64 4.97 7.16 6.70
CA GLY A 64 3.53 7.42 6.57
C GLY A 64 2.92 6.90 5.27
N TYR A 65 3.69 6.83 4.17
CA TYR A 65 3.16 6.40 2.88
C TYR A 65 2.99 4.88 2.79
N ILE A 66 3.88 4.12 3.42
CA ILE A 66 3.95 2.66 3.36
C ILE A 66 3.42 2.03 4.64
N GLY A 67 3.74 2.57 5.82
CA GLY A 67 3.28 2.03 7.11
C GLY A 67 1.78 2.18 7.37
N ASP A 68 1.08 3.06 6.64
CA ASP A 68 -0.37 3.25 6.79
C ASP A 68 -1.15 2.08 6.16
N GLN A 69 -2.28 1.76 6.76
CA GLN A 69 -3.27 0.80 6.22
C GLN A 69 -4.10 1.37 5.07
N ALA A 70 -4.19 2.70 4.96
CA ALA A 70 -4.92 3.43 3.93
C ALA A 70 -4.05 3.69 2.69
N ASN A 71 -4.48 4.60 1.85
CA ASN A 71 -3.70 5.10 0.72
C ASN A 71 -3.14 3.96 -0.16
N LEU A 72 -1.83 3.91 -0.41
CA LEU A 72 -1.23 2.93 -1.32
C LEU A 72 -1.53 1.47 -0.89
N PHE A 73 -1.45 1.14 0.40
CA PHE A 73 -1.76 -0.21 0.86
C PHE A 73 -3.21 -0.61 0.53
N ALA A 74 -4.17 0.25 0.86
CA ALA A 74 -5.57 0.00 0.55
C ALA A 74 -5.83 -0.11 -0.96
N LEU A 75 -5.16 0.72 -1.78
CA LEU A 75 -5.27 0.64 -3.24
C LEU A 75 -4.67 -0.65 -3.80
N SER A 76 -3.62 -1.17 -3.19
CA SER A 76 -2.91 -2.37 -3.67
C SER A 76 -3.56 -3.68 -3.21
N GLU A 77 -4.19 -3.70 -2.03
CA GLU A 77 -4.70 -4.92 -1.41
C GLU A 77 -6.24 -4.97 -1.37
N VAL A 78 -6.91 -3.90 -0.91
CA VAL A 78 -8.38 -3.90 -0.71
C VAL A 78 -9.15 -3.85 -2.03
N THR A 79 -8.51 -3.48 -3.12
CA THR A 79 -9.09 -3.55 -4.47
C THR A 79 -8.97 -4.94 -5.11
N THR A 80 -8.54 -5.95 -4.36
CA THR A 80 -8.22 -7.28 -4.90
C THR A 80 -9.08 -8.38 -4.26
N ASP A 81 -8.83 -9.62 -4.66
CA ASP A 81 -9.40 -10.81 -4.06
C ASP A 81 -8.79 -11.15 -2.69
N ALA A 82 -7.62 -10.56 -2.37
CA ALA A 82 -6.85 -10.89 -1.16
C ALA A 82 -7.37 -10.22 0.11
N ALA A 83 -7.97 -9.02 0.01
CA ALA A 83 -8.40 -8.30 1.19
C ALA A 83 -9.72 -7.55 0.99
N LEU A 84 -10.51 -7.46 2.06
CA LEU A 84 -11.70 -6.61 2.12
C LEU A 84 -12.00 -6.17 3.55
N ILE A 85 -12.76 -5.10 3.67
CA ILE A 85 -13.18 -4.54 4.95
C ILE A 85 -14.68 -4.30 4.91
N PRO A 86 -15.51 -5.19 5.50
CA PRO A 86 -16.94 -5.02 5.57
C PRO A 86 -17.34 -4.02 6.67
N THR A 87 -18.48 -3.38 6.53
CA THR A 87 -19.09 -2.60 7.61
C THR A 87 -19.71 -3.54 8.64
N ARG A 88 -19.26 -3.45 9.89
CA ARG A 88 -19.71 -4.26 11.02
C ARG A 88 -20.49 -3.38 12.00
N GLY A 89 -21.80 -3.35 11.86
CA GLY A 89 -22.64 -2.41 12.62
C GLY A 89 -22.26 -0.95 12.34
N SER A 90 -21.77 -0.23 13.35
CA SER A 90 -21.25 1.14 13.22
C SER A 90 -19.80 1.21 12.76
N ASP A 91 -19.06 0.11 12.86
CA ASP A 91 -17.63 0.08 12.62
C ASP A 91 -17.32 -0.11 11.13
N TRP A 92 -16.24 0.53 10.65
CA TRP A 92 -15.78 0.48 9.25
C TRP A 92 -16.81 0.97 8.22
N GLY A 93 -17.74 1.82 8.67
CA GLY A 93 -18.71 2.47 7.77
C GLY A 93 -18.05 3.49 6.85
N ASP A 94 -17.30 4.42 7.42
CA ASP A 94 -16.43 5.42 6.80
C ASP A 94 -16.94 5.98 5.45
N ASN A 95 -18.25 6.29 5.38
CA ASN A 95 -18.94 6.67 4.15
C ASN A 95 -18.77 5.68 2.98
N GLY A 96 -18.45 4.42 3.26
CA GLY A 96 -18.26 3.36 2.27
C GLY A 96 -16.90 3.34 1.58
N ILE A 97 -15.92 4.12 2.03
CA ILE A 97 -14.62 4.26 1.38
C ILE A 97 -13.92 2.91 1.16
N TRP A 98 -13.96 1.99 2.13
CA TRP A 98 -13.38 0.66 2.03
C TRP A 98 -14.15 -0.25 1.07
N ARG A 99 -15.49 -0.22 1.14
CA ARG A 99 -16.34 -1.03 0.27
C ARG A 99 -16.22 -0.61 -1.20
N GLN A 100 -16.09 0.70 -1.47
CA GLN A 100 -15.88 1.21 -2.82
C GLN A 100 -14.62 0.62 -3.46
N LEU A 101 -13.55 0.41 -2.68
CA LEU A 101 -12.32 -0.22 -3.18
C LEU A 101 -12.57 -1.68 -3.59
N HIS A 102 -13.12 -2.50 -2.69
CA HIS A 102 -13.39 -3.92 -3.00
C HIS A 102 -14.38 -4.09 -4.16
N GLN A 103 -15.39 -3.22 -4.24
CA GLN A 103 -16.42 -3.23 -5.28
C GLN A 103 -15.96 -2.63 -6.62
N HIS A 104 -14.82 -1.96 -6.69
CA HIS A 104 -14.34 -1.21 -7.86
C HIS A 104 -15.30 -0.10 -8.33
N ASN A 105 -16.02 0.51 -7.40
CA ASN A 105 -16.97 1.61 -7.70
C ASN A 105 -16.54 2.95 -7.07
N TRP A 106 -15.23 3.13 -6.88
CA TRP A 106 -14.64 4.36 -6.38
C TRP A 106 -14.92 5.57 -7.29
N LEU A 107 -14.93 6.74 -6.67
CA LEU A 107 -15.17 8.04 -7.34
C LEU A 107 -13.87 8.82 -7.53
N THR A 108 -13.90 9.82 -8.42
CA THR A 108 -12.78 10.78 -8.64
C THR A 108 -12.42 11.62 -7.40
N THR A 109 -13.25 11.56 -6.36
CA THR A 109 -13.06 12.25 -5.06
C THR A 109 -12.67 11.30 -3.93
N HIS A 110 -12.35 10.03 -4.23
CA HIS A 110 -11.98 9.05 -3.21
C HIS A 110 -10.69 9.45 -2.49
N THR A 111 -10.73 9.55 -1.16
CA THR A 111 -9.65 10.13 -0.35
C THR A 111 -8.32 9.38 -0.50
N PHE A 112 -8.34 8.04 -0.50
CA PHE A 112 -7.10 7.25 -0.61
C PHE A 112 -6.46 7.39 -1.99
N ILE A 113 -7.26 7.52 -3.04
CA ILE A 113 -6.78 7.79 -4.41
C ILE A 113 -6.10 9.16 -4.46
N LEU A 114 -6.76 10.21 -3.90
CA LEU A 114 -6.18 11.55 -3.84
C LEU A 114 -4.87 11.57 -3.03
N ASN A 115 -4.88 10.99 -1.85
CA ASN A 115 -3.71 10.99 -0.97
C ASN A 115 -2.52 10.27 -1.63
N THR A 116 -2.75 9.09 -2.23
CA THR A 116 -1.70 8.35 -2.95
C THR A 116 -1.13 9.20 -4.08
N PHE A 117 -1.99 9.83 -4.90
CA PHE A 117 -1.55 10.71 -5.98
C PHE A 117 -0.67 11.86 -5.45
N VAL A 118 -1.11 12.55 -4.41
CA VAL A 118 -0.38 13.71 -3.85
C VAL A 118 0.94 13.29 -3.19
N GLN A 119 0.93 12.25 -2.36
CA GLN A 119 2.11 11.77 -1.64
C GLN A 119 3.26 11.39 -2.58
N TRP A 120 2.99 10.57 -3.57
CA TRP A 120 4.01 10.05 -4.47
C TRP A 120 4.47 11.06 -5.53
N ASN A 121 3.58 11.98 -5.97
CA ASN A 121 4.00 13.14 -6.76
C ASN A 121 4.88 14.09 -5.95
N SER A 122 4.59 14.29 -4.67
CA SER A 122 5.45 15.10 -3.79
C SER A 122 6.86 14.48 -3.66
N LEU A 123 6.95 13.15 -3.49
CA LEU A 123 8.23 12.45 -3.36
C LEU A 123 9.12 12.66 -4.60
N HIS A 124 8.59 12.40 -5.80
CA HIS A 124 9.41 12.55 -7.02
C HIS A 124 9.75 14.01 -7.32
N PHE A 125 8.88 14.98 -6.98
CA PHE A 125 9.19 16.40 -7.12
C PHE A 125 10.30 16.85 -6.15
N GLN A 126 10.23 16.44 -4.88
CA GLN A 126 11.29 16.70 -3.91
C GLN A 126 12.63 16.10 -4.35
N SER A 127 12.60 14.89 -4.94
CA SER A 127 13.78 14.28 -5.54
C SER A 127 14.37 15.14 -6.68
N ALA A 128 13.51 15.69 -7.54
CA ALA A 128 13.93 16.60 -8.60
C ALA A 128 14.62 17.87 -8.04
N GLN A 129 14.18 18.39 -6.90
CA GLN A 129 14.82 19.53 -6.23
C GLN A 129 16.26 19.21 -5.77
N VAL A 130 16.51 17.98 -5.28
CA VAL A 130 17.87 17.52 -4.93
C VAL A 130 18.73 17.34 -6.17
N LEU A 131 18.15 16.95 -7.30
CA LEU A 131 18.86 16.73 -8.57
C LEU A 131 19.08 18.01 -9.38
N SER A 132 18.45 19.13 -9.01
CA SER A 132 18.63 20.43 -9.67
C SER A 132 20.07 20.89 -9.65
N SER A 133 20.48 21.58 -10.71
CA SER A 133 21.80 22.19 -10.84
C SER A 133 22.10 23.26 -9.77
N LEU A 134 21.06 23.83 -9.17
CA LEU A 134 21.14 24.83 -8.11
C LEU A 134 21.39 24.20 -6.72
N THR A 135 21.21 22.90 -6.58
CA THR A 135 21.44 22.18 -5.31
C THR A 135 22.84 21.58 -5.29
N ASN A 136 23.62 21.90 -4.26
CA ASN A 136 24.96 21.32 -4.09
C ASN A 136 24.89 19.93 -3.47
N SER A 137 24.37 18.96 -4.20
CA SER A 137 24.18 17.58 -3.77
C SER A 137 25.47 16.75 -3.94
N SER A 138 25.79 15.94 -2.93
CA SER A 138 26.83 14.90 -3.03
C SER A 138 26.44 13.83 -4.05
N THR A 139 27.39 13.00 -4.47
CA THR A 139 27.11 11.84 -5.34
C THR A 139 26.10 10.89 -4.69
N GLN A 140 26.25 10.64 -3.37
CA GLN A 140 25.31 9.80 -2.63
C GLN A 140 23.89 10.40 -2.63
N ASN A 141 23.74 11.72 -2.34
CA ASN A 141 22.45 12.37 -2.35
C ASN A 141 21.76 12.31 -3.71
N LYS A 142 22.53 12.44 -4.79
CA LYS A 142 22.00 12.28 -6.14
C LYS A 142 21.55 10.85 -6.40
N ALA A 143 22.30 9.86 -5.96
CA ALA A 143 21.93 8.45 -6.11
C ALA A 143 20.64 8.12 -5.34
N ASP A 144 20.50 8.55 -4.09
CA ASP A 144 19.29 8.44 -3.31
C ASP A 144 18.10 9.16 -4.00
N ALA A 145 18.32 10.39 -4.49
CA ALA A 145 17.30 11.16 -5.16
C ALA A 145 16.84 10.51 -6.49
N TYR A 146 17.75 9.93 -7.27
CA TYR A 146 17.37 9.15 -8.46
C TYR A 146 16.48 7.96 -8.10
N PHE A 147 16.85 7.20 -7.07
CA PHE A 147 16.03 6.07 -6.61
C PHE A 147 14.65 6.52 -6.14
N LEU A 148 14.57 7.53 -5.27
CA LEU A 148 13.31 8.04 -4.72
C LEU A 148 12.43 8.67 -5.80
N ARG A 149 13.03 9.35 -6.81
CA ARG A 149 12.30 9.88 -7.96
C ARG A 149 11.69 8.76 -8.78
N ALA A 150 12.49 7.76 -9.11
CA ALA A 150 12.02 6.59 -9.86
C ALA A 150 10.91 5.84 -9.12
N LEU A 151 11.05 5.66 -7.81
CA LEU A 151 10.04 5.01 -6.98
C LEU A 151 8.72 5.79 -7.00
N GLY A 152 8.77 7.11 -6.75
CA GLY A 152 7.58 7.96 -6.78
C GLY A 152 6.90 7.97 -8.15
N MET A 153 7.69 8.11 -9.21
CA MET A 153 7.18 8.09 -10.59
C MET A 153 6.58 6.73 -10.96
N TRP A 154 7.22 5.62 -10.54
CA TRP A 154 6.69 4.29 -10.79
C TRP A 154 5.34 4.05 -10.10
N VAL A 155 5.19 4.44 -8.81
CA VAL A 155 3.91 4.30 -8.11
C VAL A 155 2.80 5.10 -8.81
N ILE A 156 3.11 6.31 -9.31
CA ILE A 156 2.14 7.12 -10.05
C ILE A 156 1.82 6.48 -11.41
N LEU A 157 2.82 5.98 -12.13
CA LEU A 157 2.60 5.31 -13.41
C LEU A 157 1.73 4.05 -13.26
N ASP A 158 2.04 3.21 -12.28
CA ASP A 158 1.32 1.94 -12.03
C ASP A 158 -0.15 2.16 -11.64
N ASN A 159 -0.43 3.21 -10.88
CA ASN A 159 -1.77 3.47 -10.38
C ASN A 159 -2.60 4.40 -11.26
N PHE A 160 -1.97 5.37 -11.95
CA PHE A 160 -2.68 6.44 -12.65
C PHE A 160 -2.32 6.57 -14.14
N GLY A 161 -1.23 5.95 -14.60
CA GLY A 161 -0.80 5.98 -16.00
C GLY A 161 -0.24 7.32 -16.48
N GLN A 162 -0.25 8.37 -15.66
CA GLN A 162 0.13 9.74 -16.01
C GLN A 162 0.95 10.35 -14.88
N ILE A 163 2.17 10.82 -15.18
CA ILE A 163 3.09 11.39 -14.21
C ILE A 163 3.26 12.88 -14.48
N PRO A 164 2.69 13.78 -13.69
CA PRO A 164 2.97 15.20 -13.81
C PRO A 164 4.39 15.49 -13.31
N VAL A 165 5.25 16.01 -14.14
CA VAL A 165 6.63 16.39 -13.82
C VAL A 165 6.84 17.88 -14.01
N ARG A 166 7.63 18.47 -13.11
CA ARG A 166 8.01 19.87 -13.14
C ARG A 166 9.52 19.99 -12.92
N ASP A 167 10.17 20.80 -13.72
CA ASP A 167 11.51 21.28 -13.42
C ASP A 167 11.42 22.24 -12.20
N PRO A 168 12.15 21.99 -11.11
CA PRO A 168 12.17 22.87 -9.95
C PRO A 168 12.60 24.32 -10.27
N GLU A 169 13.41 24.51 -11.32
CA GLU A 169 13.91 25.81 -11.77
C GLU A 169 12.91 26.55 -12.67
N GLU A 170 11.81 25.88 -13.07
CA GLU A 170 10.79 26.45 -13.93
C GLU A 170 9.85 27.38 -13.16
N ASN A 171 9.38 28.43 -13.85
CA ASN A 171 8.40 29.36 -13.29
C ASN A 171 7.12 28.64 -12.87
N LEU A 172 6.60 28.94 -11.67
CA LEU A 172 5.39 28.32 -11.11
C LEU A 172 4.12 28.56 -11.95
N SER A 173 4.12 29.54 -12.84
CA SER A 173 3.00 29.80 -13.78
C SER A 173 2.92 28.77 -14.93
N VAL A 174 3.98 28.00 -15.18
CA VAL A 174 3.99 26.93 -16.17
C VAL A 174 3.38 25.67 -15.56
N ASN A 175 2.42 25.05 -16.24
CA ASN A 175 1.82 23.81 -15.77
C ASN A 175 2.80 22.64 -15.93
N PRO A 176 2.86 21.69 -14.96
CA PRO A 176 3.70 20.51 -15.09
C PRO A 176 3.43 19.74 -16.40
N VAL A 177 4.49 19.30 -17.05
CA VAL A 177 4.42 18.36 -18.19
C VAL A 177 3.93 17.02 -17.68
N VAL A 178 3.23 16.25 -18.51
CA VAL A 178 2.72 14.93 -18.12
C VAL A 178 3.40 13.87 -18.96
N LEU A 179 4.16 12.97 -18.31
CA LEU A 179 4.78 11.82 -18.95
C LEU A 179 3.81 10.64 -18.92
N THR A 180 3.76 9.88 -20.02
CA THR A 180 2.94 8.67 -20.15
C THR A 180 3.69 7.59 -20.93
N GLY A 181 3.24 6.34 -20.82
CA GLY A 181 3.74 5.24 -21.64
C GLY A 181 5.27 5.16 -21.70
N ALA A 182 5.83 5.20 -22.90
CA ALA A 182 7.27 5.03 -23.12
C ALA A 182 8.10 6.13 -22.45
N GLU A 183 7.69 7.39 -22.55
CA GLU A 183 8.44 8.52 -21.94
C GLU A 183 8.54 8.38 -20.41
N ALA A 184 7.45 7.95 -19.79
CA ALA A 184 7.43 7.71 -18.34
C ALA A 184 8.34 6.55 -17.95
N VAL A 185 8.27 5.42 -18.67
CA VAL A 185 9.13 4.24 -18.42
C VAL A 185 10.60 4.59 -18.65
N ASP A 186 10.93 5.27 -19.74
CA ASP A 186 12.32 5.64 -20.09
C ASP A 186 12.93 6.53 -19.01
N GLN A 187 12.17 7.49 -18.48
CA GLN A 187 12.64 8.34 -17.37
C GLN A 187 12.91 7.52 -16.10
N ILE A 188 11.99 6.63 -15.72
CA ILE A 188 12.14 5.77 -14.54
C ILE A 188 13.36 4.84 -14.70
N VAL A 189 13.53 4.22 -15.86
CA VAL A 189 14.66 3.34 -16.17
C VAL A 189 15.98 4.11 -16.15
N SER A 190 16.00 5.32 -16.71
CA SER A 190 17.18 6.21 -16.67
C SER A 190 17.61 6.53 -15.25
N ASP A 191 16.66 6.91 -14.39
CA ASP A 191 16.90 7.22 -12.98
C ASP A 191 17.44 6.02 -12.21
N LEU A 192 16.83 4.83 -12.40
CA LEU A 192 17.28 3.62 -11.73
C LEU A 192 18.68 3.20 -12.16
N ASN A 193 19.03 3.34 -13.42
CA ASN A 193 20.41 3.07 -13.88
C ASN A 193 21.41 4.06 -13.28
N ALA A 194 21.06 5.34 -13.16
CA ALA A 194 21.87 6.33 -12.48
C ALA A 194 22.04 5.99 -10.99
N ALA A 195 20.95 5.62 -10.31
CA ALA A 195 20.99 5.18 -8.92
C ALA A 195 21.87 3.95 -8.70
N ILE A 196 21.74 2.91 -9.53
CA ILE A 196 22.55 1.67 -9.45
C ILE A 196 24.05 1.97 -9.57
N THR A 197 24.43 3.02 -10.32
CA THR A 197 25.85 3.38 -10.51
C THR A 197 26.49 3.78 -9.18
N ASP A 198 25.84 4.63 -8.40
CA ASP A 198 26.46 5.34 -7.27
C ASP A 198 25.89 4.94 -5.89
N LEU A 199 24.76 4.22 -5.81
CA LEU A 199 24.26 3.69 -4.55
C LEU A 199 25.28 2.70 -3.94
N PRO A 200 25.31 2.55 -2.60
CA PRO A 200 26.16 1.55 -1.95
C PRO A 200 25.71 0.14 -2.34
N ALA A 201 26.66 -0.78 -2.40
CA ALA A 201 26.35 -2.19 -2.34
C ALA A 201 25.74 -2.48 -0.97
N GLY A 202 24.67 -3.27 -0.94
CA GLY A 202 24.06 -3.77 0.28
C GLY A 202 24.33 -5.26 0.42
N GLY A 203 23.78 -5.84 1.45
CA GLY A 203 23.74 -7.27 1.70
C GLY A 203 22.77 -7.54 2.83
N PRO A 204 22.39 -8.80 3.07
CA PRO A 204 21.50 -9.17 4.15
C PRO A 204 21.98 -8.65 5.51
N GLY A 205 21.04 -8.26 6.38
CA GLY A 205 21.33 -7.81 7.74
C GLY A 205 22.07 -6.47 7.85
N SER A 206 22.23 -5.72 6.76
CA SER A 206 23.02 -4.48 6.76
C SER A 206 22.22 -3.21 7.07
N GLY A 207 21.04 -3.31 7.63
CA GLY A 207 20.22 -2.14 7.97
C GLY A 207 19.73 -1.38 6.74
N ASN A 208 19.15 -2.08 5.76
CA ASN A 208 18.73 -1.57 4.47
C ASN A 208 17.43 -0.72 4.55
N SER A 209 17.41 0.29 5.44
CA SER A 209 16.34 1.30 5.49
C SER A 209 16.55 2.44 4.47
N ARG A 210 17.75 2.51 3.87
CA ARG A 210 18.04 3.37 2.71
C ARG A 210 18.30 2.52 1.47
N ALA A 211 18.12 3.13 0.31
CA ALA A 211 18.31 2.42 -0.95
C ALA A 211 19.76 1.91 -1.11
N THR A 212 19.86 0.70 -1.64
CA THR A 212 21.10 0.05 -2.06
C THR A 212 21.02 -0.27 -3.54
N LYS A 213 22.13 -0.73 -4.13
CA LYS A 213 22.13 -1.24 -5.51
C LYS A 213 21.12 -2.37 -5.68
N ALA A 214 20.97 -3.24 -4.68
CA ALA A 214 19.98 -4.33 -4.72
C ALA A 214 18.55 -3.78 -4.77
N ALA A 215 18.21 -2.78 -3.96
CA ALA A 215 16.89 -2.15 -3.98
C ALA A 215 16.58 -1.47 -5.34
N ALA A 216 17.56 -0.78 -5.93
CA ALA A 216 17.40 -0.16 -7.24
C ALA A 216 17.27 -1.19 -8.38
N ARG A 217 18.05 -2.29 -8.33
CA ARG A 217 17.91 -3.42 -9.27
C ARG A 217 16.55 -4.11 -9.14
N TYR A 218 16.08 -4.30 -7.92
CA TYR A 218 14.75 -4.88 -7.68
C TYR A 218 13.65 -4.02 -8.31
N LEU A 219 13.66 -2.70 -8.08
CA LEU A 219 12.67 -1.82 -8.67
C LEU A 219 12.78 -1.77 -10.21
N LEU A 220 13.99 -1.78 -10.76
CA LEU A 220 14.20 -1.84 -12.20
C LEU A 220 13.66 -3.15 -12.79
N ALA A 221 13.88 -4.29 -12.13
CA ALA A 221 13.32 -5.57 -12.54
C ALA A 221 11.78 -5.53 -12.54
N LYS A 222 11.17 -4.93 -11.51
CA LYS A 222 9.71 -4.77 -11.42
C LYS A 222 9.16 -3.87 -12.52
N VAL A 223 9.80 -2.76 -12.82
CA VAL A 223 9.43 -1.85 -13.92
C VAL A 223 9.48 -2.57 -15.27
N LEU A 224 10.57 -3.30 -15.55
CA LEU A 224 10.75 -4.02 -16.81
C LEU A 224 9.76 -5.18 -16.98
N LEU A 225 9.46 -5.90 -15.89
CA LEU A 225 8.47 -6.98 -15.88
C LEU A 225 7.06 -6.47 -16.26
N ASN A 226 6.72 -5.25 -15.81
CA ASN A 226 5.43 -4.60 -16.06
C ASN A 226 5.42 -3.69 -17.30
N LYS A 227 6.55 -3.44 -17.95
CA LYS A 227 6.70 -2.46 -19.04
C LYS A 227 5.68 -2.64 -20.16
N HIS A 228 5.40 -3.88 -20.55
CA HIS A 228 4.41 -4.16 -21.59
C HIS A 228 3.01 -3.65 -21.25
N ILE A 229 2.61 -3.69 -19.96
CA ILE A 229 1.34 -3.15 -19.47
C ILE A 229 1.32 -1.62 -19.62
N TYR A 230 2.40 -0.94 -19.20
CA TYR A 230 2.50 0.52 -19.26
C TYR A 230 2.52 1.04 -20.71
N LEU A 231 3.00 0.22 -21.64
CA LEU A 231 3.01 0.53 -23.08
C LEU A 231 1.73 0.08 -23.83
N GLY A 232 0.82 -0.61 -23.16
CA GLY A 232 -0.37 -1.19 -23.79
C GLY A 232 -0.07 -2.34 -24.75
N ASN A 233 1.06 -3.03 -24.59
CA ASN A 233 1.45 -4.17 -25.40
C ASN A 233 0.83 -5.46 -24.85
N GLU A 234 0.43 -6.38 -25.73
CA GLU A 234 -0.15 -7.67 -25.32
C GLU A 234 0.88 -8.62 -24.69
N THR A 235 2.14 -8.51 -25.08
CA THR A 235 3.21 -9.41 -24.64
C THR A 235 4.43 -8.64 -24.15
N ALA A 236 5.13 -9.24 -23.20
CA ALA A 236 6.40 -8.71 -22.72
C ALA A 236 7.51 -8.89 -23.76
N ASP A 237 8.42 -7.93 -23.83
CA ASP A 237 9.60 -7.99 -24.69
C ASP A 237 10.65 -8.95 -24.11
N SER A 238 11.21 -9.82 -24.93
CA SER A 238 12.20 -10.82 -24.48
C SER A 238 13.50 -10.20 -23.98
N ALA A 239 13.91 -9.02 -24.50
CA ALA A 239 15.10 -8.33 -24.00
C ALA A 239 14.86 -7.77 -22.59
N ASP A 240 13.68 -7.20 -22.34
CA ASP A 240 13.28 -6.76 -21.00
C ASP A 240 13.25 -7.95 -20.02
N MET A 241 12.70 -9.09 -20.42
CA MET A 241 12.66 -10.30 -19.58
C MET A 241 14.05 -10.84 -19.26
N ASN A 242 14.95 -10.88 -20.25
CA ASN A 242 16.35 -11.26 -20.03
C ASN A 242 17.07 -10.30 -19.07
N GLN A 243 16.74 -9.01 -19.15
CA GLN A 243 17.28 -8.03 -18.22
C GLN A 243 16.75 -8.23 -16.79
N VAL A 244 15.47 -8.56 -16.61
CA VAL A 244 14.90 -8.95 -15.31
C VAL A 244 15.69 -10.11 -14.70
N VAL A 245 15.92 -11.20 -15.47
CA VAL A 245 16.72 -12.34 -15.01
C VAL A 245 18.11 -11.90 -14.55
N SER A 246 18.81 -11.09 -15.38
CA SER A 246 20.15 -10.60 -15.05
C SER A 246 20.18 -9.72 -13.80
N LEU A 247 19.19 -8.87 -13.59
CA LEU A 247 19.09 -8.01 -12.41
C LEU A 247 18.89 -8.85 -11.14
N VAL A 248 18.04 -9.87 -11.19
CA VAL A 248 17.83 -10.77 -10.05
C VAL A 248 19.08 -11.59 -9.74
N ASP A 249 19.80 -12.08 -10.78
CA ASP A 249 21.10 -12.76 -10.58
C ASP A 249 22.12 -11.85 -9.90
N GLN A 250 22.13 -10.55 -10.21
CA GLN A 250 23.00 -9.58 -9.54
C GLN A 250 22.58 -9.32 -8.09
N ILE A 251 21.29 -9.34 -7.76
CA ILE A 251 20.80 -9.25 -6.38
C ILE A 251 21.26 -10.50 -5.60
N GLN A 252 21.11 -11.68 -6.16
CA GLN A 252 21.56 -12.93 -5.56
C GLN A 252 23.06 -12.95 -5.31
N ALA A 253 23.85 -12.37 -6.23
CA ALA A 253 25.29 -12.25 -6.08
C ALA A 253 25.73 -11.33 -4.93
N GLU A 254 24.84 -10.49 -4.40
CA GLU A 254 25.02 -9.71 -3.17
C GLU A 254 24.63 -10.48 -1.90
N ALA A 255 24.47 -11.81 -2.01
CA ALA A 255 24.15 -12.77 -0.94
C ALA A 255 22.70 -12.74 -0.44
N TYR A 256 21.77 -12.08 -1.15
CA TYR A 256 20.35 -12.25 -0.86
C TYR A 256 19.86 -13.62 -1.32
N GLY A 257 18.96 -14.24 -0.54
CA GLY A 257 18.43 -15.58 -0.78
C GLY A 257 17.02 -15.77 -0.24
N LEU A 258 16.47 -16.96 -0.46
CA LEU A 258 15.20 -17.37 0.15
C LEU A 258 15.47 -17.82 1.59
N GLU A 259 14.63 -17.37 2.52
CA GLU A 259 14.71 -17.69 3.93
C GLU A 259 13.74 -18.83 4.27
N ASP A 260 14.17 -19.79 5.12
CA ASP A 260 13.32 -20.83 5.68
C ASP A 260 12.52 -20.26 6.86
N GLY A 261 11.27 -20.74 7.04
CA GLY A 261 10.39 -20.19 8.08
C GLY A 261 9.67 -18.92 7.64
N TYR A 262 8.55 -19.08 6.90
CA TYR A 262 7.82 -17.97 6.29
C TYR A 262 7.49 -16.81 7.23
N PHE A 263 7.01 -17.10 8.45
CA PHE A 263 6.64 -16.05 9.40
C PHE A 263 7.84 -15.51 10.19
N ASP A 264 8.99 -16.17 10.11
CA ASP A 264 10.22 -15.68 10.73
C ASP A 264 10.82 -14.51 9.97
N ILE A 265 10.54 -14.40 8.66
CA ILE A 265 10.89 -13.24 7.81
C ILE A 265 10.30 -11.93 8.36
N PHE A 266 9.12 -11.98 8.97
CA PHE A 266 8.37 -10.81 9.46
C PHE A 266 8.62 -10.52 10.95
N ARG A 267 9.76 -10.94 11.49
CA ARG A 267 10.26 -10.59 12.83
C ARG A 267 11.03 -9.27 12.84
N GLU A 268 11.51 -8.90 14.00
CA GLU A 268 12.33 -7.69 14.19
C GLU A 268 13.74 -7.84 13.57
N GLU A 269 14.31 -9.03 13.61
CA GLU A 269 15.61 -9.34 13.05
C GLU A 269 15.56 -9.33 11.51
N LEU A 270 16.60 -8.76 10.90
CA LEU A 270 16.75 -8.77 9.44
C LEU A 270 17.41 -10.08 8.99
N ASP A 271 16.90 -10.63 7.92
CA ASP A 271 17.30 -11.90 7.32
C ASP A 271 17.92 -11.73 5.92
N ASP A 272 18.25 -12.86 5.28
CA ASP A 272 18.83 -12.90 3.94
C ASP A 272 17.84 -12.54 2.83
N GLU A 273 16.54 -12.47 3.15
CA GLU A 273 15.49 -12.16 2.18
C GLU A 273 15.18 -10.66 2.09
N THR A 274 15.42 -9.89 3.17
CA THR A 274 15.08 -8.47 3.25
C THR A 274 16.02 -7.60 2.43
N ILE A 275 15.56 -7.11 1.26
CA ILE A 275 16.31 -6.20 0.37
C ILE A 275 16.20 -4.75 0.83
N TRP A 276 14.97 -4.31 1.14
CA TRP A 276 14.70 -2.95 1.60
C TRP A 276 13.47 -2.90 2.48
N PHE A 277 13.58 -2.20 3.59
CA PHE A 277 12.50 -2.01 4.53
C PHE A 277 12.32 -0.53 4.88
N ILE A 278 11.13 -0.19 5.35
CA ILE A 278 10.81 1.12 5.90
C ILE A 278 10.82 1.01 7.42
N PRO A 279 11.55 1.89 8.14
CA PRO A 279 11.66 1.82 9.60
C PRO A 279 10.38 2.32 10.29
N THR A 280 9.28 1.63 10.04
CA THR A 280 7.96 1.91 10.60
C THR A 280 7.25 0.60 10.93
N GLY A 281 6.43 0.60 11.97
CA GLY A 281 5.66 -0.59 12.33
C GLY A 281 4.38 -0.73 11.50
N VAL A 282 3.91 -1.95 11.40
CA VAL A 282 2.64 -2.32 10.75
C VAL A 282 1.46 -2.38 11.74
N GLY A 283 1.60 -1.75 12.90
CA GLY A 283 0.67 -1.87 14.01
C GLY A 283 -0.79 -1.67 13.64
N ASN A 284 -1.11 -0.68 12.80
CA ASN A 284 -2.48 -0.44 12.37
C ASN A 284 -3.07 -1.63 11.61
N ARG A 285 -2.32 -2.31 10.77
CA ARG A 285 -2.80 -3.49 10.02
C ARG A 285 -3.03 -4.67 10.94
N ILE A 286 -2.17 -4.88 11.93
CA ILE A 286 -2.35 -5.91 12.96
C ILE A 286 -3.63 -5.63 13.75
N TRP A 287 -3.76 -4.43 14.33
CA TRP A 287 -4.95 -4.03 15.09
C TRP A 287 -6.24 -4.15 14.30
N ASN A 288 -6.20 -3.79 13.03
CA ASN A 288 -7.37 -3.80 12.16
C ASN A 288 -7.76 -5.21 11.69
N GLY A 289 -6.86 -6.19 11.79
CA GLY A 289 -7.16 -7.61 11.57
C GLY A 289 -7.72 -8.31 12.80
N LEU A 290 -7.30 -7.92 14.01
CA LEU A 290 -7.73 -8.56 15.25
C LEU A 290 -9.16 -8.16 15.66
N HIS A 291 -9.86 -9.10 16.31
CA HIS A 291 -11.14 -8.81 16.95
C HIS A 291 -10.96 -8.01 18.23
N TYR A 292 -11.99 -7.28 18.67
CA TYR A 292 -12.01 -6.46 19.89
C TYR A 292 -11.64 -7.23 21.16
N ASN A 293 -11.92 -8.52 21.23
CA ASN A 293 -11.68 -9.39 22.39
C ASN A 293 -10.43 -10.28 22.22
N MET A 294 -9.64 -10.06 21.15
CA MET A 294 -8.34 -10.70 21.00
C MET A 294 -7.27 -9.82 21.62
N SER A 295 -6.45 -10.41 22.52
CA SER A 295 -5.31 -9.74 23.12
C SER A 295 -5.57 -8.51 23.98
N PRO A 296 -6.16 -8.67 25.15
CA PRO A 296 -6.17 -7.62 26.16
C PRO A 296 -4.75 -7.19 26.61
N GLU A 297 -3.74 -8.06 26.53
CA GLU A 297 -2.35 -7.80 26.93
C GLU A 297 -1.66 -6.81 25.99
N ILE A 298 -1.97 -6.86 24.70
CA ILE A 298 -1.43 -5.93 23.70
C ILE A 298 -2.39 -4.74 23.52
N ALA A 299 -2.63 -3.98 24.58
CA ALA A 299 -3.39 -2.71 24.58
C ALA A 299 -4.83 -2.76 24.03
N GLY A 300 -5.63 -3.73 24.47
CA GLY A 300 -7.09 -3.60 24.41
C GLY A 300 -7.78 -4.10 23.14
N GLY A 301 -7.24 -5.11 22.50
CA GLY A 301 -7.88 -5.78 21.35
C GLY A 301 -7.78 -5.00 20.04
N GLY A 302 -8.33 -5.58 18.98
CA GLY A 302 -8.27 -5.02 17.64
C GLY A 302 -9.48 -4.19 17.23
N TRP A 303 -9.52 -3.81 15.95
CA TRP A 303 -10.61 -3.03 15.35
C TRP A 303 -11.51 -3.86 14.43
N ASN A 304 -11.23 -5.15 14.29
CA ASN A 304 -12.06 -6.15 13.60
C ASN A 304 -12.41 -5.78 12.14
N GLY A 305 -11.47 -5.24 11.39
CA GLY A 305 -11.69 -4.75 10.03
C GLY A 305 -11.24 -5.70 8.94
N PHE A 306 -9.92 -5.82 8.74
CA PHE A 306 -9.33 -6.55 7.63
C PHE A 306 -9.66 -8.04 7.64
N SER A 307 -10.10 -8.51 6.49
CA SER A 307 -10.50 -9.89 6.23
C SER A 307 -10.12 -10.29 4.81
N THR A 308 -10.19 -11.58 4.49
CA THR A 308 -9.98 -12.10 3.12
C THR A 308 -11.19 -12.90 2.65
N LEU A 309 -11.31 -13.10 1.34
CA LEU A 309 -12.29 -13.99 0.74
C LEU A 309 -11.96 -15.45 1.00
N ALA A 310 -12.99 -16.28 1.15
CA ALA A 310 -12.83 -17.74 1.26
C ALA A 310 -12.11 -18.33 0.02
N SER A 311 -12.42 -17.82 -1.18
CA SER A 311 -11.77 -18.24 -2.43
C SER A 311 -10.27 -17.93 -2.46
N TYR A 312 -9.84 -16.83 -1.84
CA TYR A 312 -8.41 -16.52 -1.71
C TYR A 312 -7.72 -17.45 -0.71
N TYR A 313 -8.35 -17.69 0.43
CA TYR A 313 -7.86 -18.66 1.41
C TYR A 313 -7.73 -20.07 0.83
N ASP A 314 -8.62 -20.46 -0.07
CA ASP A 314 -8.60 -21.77 -0.73
C ASP A 314 -7.48 -21.94 -1.78
N LEU A 315 -6.70 -20.88 -2.08
CA LEU A 315 -5.48 -21.00 -2.88
C LEU A 315 -4.38 -21.77 -2.14
N PHE A 316 -4.40 -21.76 -0.81
CA PHE A 316 -3.36 -22.36 0.02
C PHE A 316 -3.61 -23.85 0.22
N GLU A 317 -2.54 -24.68 0.22
CA GLU A 317 -2.65 -26.12 0.42
C GLU A 317 -3.05 -26.48 1.85
N GLY A 318 -3.89 -27.49 2.00
CA GLY A 318 -4.41 -27.99 3.26
C GLY A 318 -5.94 -28.05 3.28
N ASP A 319 -6.52 -28.55 4.39
CA ASP A 319 -7.97 -28.56 4.58
C ASP A 319 -8.47 -27.11 4.80
N PRO A 320 -9.33 -26.55 3.91
CA PRO A 320 -9.82 -25.19 4.05
C PRO A 320 -10.70 -24.95 5.29
N ASN A 321 -11.09 -25.99 6.02
CA ASN A 321 -11.85 -25.86 7.26
C ASN A 321 -10.99 -26.09 8.51
N ASN A 322 -9.72 -26.38 8.34
CA ASN A 322 -8.78 -26.64 9.42
C ASN A 322 -7.56 -25.72 9.28
N ASN A 323 -7.24 -25.02 10.35
CA ASN A 323 -6.09 -24.11 10.43
C ASN A 323 -5.09 -24.60 11.49
N GLU A 324 -4.89 -25.92 11.57
CA GLU A 324 -3.89 -26.53 12.45
C GLU A 324 -2.64 -26.92 11.66
N PRO A 325 -1.43 -26.66 12.17
CA PRO A 325 -0.20 -27.05 11.48
C PRO A 325 -0.07 -28.57 11.38
N GLY A 326 0.55 -29.04 10.30
CA GLY A 326 1.01 -30.42 10.16
C GLY A 326 0.10 -31.38 9.41
N ASN A 327 -1.10 -31.02 9.00
CA ASN A 327 -2.02 -31.90 8.26
C ASN A 327 -1.94 -31.73 6.72
N GLY A 328 -0.73 -31.66 6.15
CA GLY A 328 -0.54 -31.34 4.73
C GLY A 328 -0.82 -29.87 4.39
N GLN A 329 -0.84 -29.03 5.40
CA GLN A 329 -1.05 -27.61 5.28
C GLN A 329 0.29 -26.94 5.01
N GLU A 330 0.35 -26.10 3.99
CA GLU A 330 1.51 -25.26 3.76
C GLU A 330 1.69 -24.19 4.85
N GLU A 331 2.92 -23.80 5.12
CA GLU A 331 3.29 -22.91 6.22
C GLU A 331 2.59 -21.54 6.12
N ARG A 332 2.47 -20.98 4.94
CA ARG A 332 1.93 -19.63 4.68
C ARG A 332 0.47 -19.43 5.08
N ARG A 333 -0.27 -20.51 5.28
CA ARG A 333 -1.62 -20.40 5.85
C ARG A 333 -1.61 -19.94 7.31
N GLY A 334 -0.53 -20.25 8.03
CA GLY A 334 -0.45 -20.00 9.46
C GLY A 334 -1.36 -20.93 10.28
N PHE A 335 -1.68 -20.54 11.49
CA PHE A 335 -2.56 -21.34 12.37
C PHE A 335 -3.14 -20.50 13.52
N VAL A 336 -4.15 -21.06 14.19
CA VAL A 336 -4.77 -20.51 15.41
C VAL A 336 -4.29 -21.35 16.59
N PRO A 337 -3.48 -20.76 17.52
CA PRO A 337 -3.10 -21.46 18.75
C PRO A 337 -4.31 -21.72 19.63
N THR A 338 -4.32 -22.84 20.35
CA THR A 338 -5.35 -23.16 21.33
C THR A 338 -5.01 -22.74 22.75
N SER A 339 -3.81 -22.20 22.96
CA SER A 339 -3.31 -21.58 24.20
C SER A 339 -2.06 -20.75 23.88
N GLY A 340 -1.67 -19.86 24.79
CA GLY A 340 -0.41 -19.13 24.71
C GLY A 340 0.81 -20.04 24.97
N LEU A 341 1.99 -19.60 24.53
CA LEU A 341 3.27 -20.23 24.81
C LEU A 341 3.87 -19.66 26.09
N THR A 342 4.45 -20.54 26.91
CA THR A 342 5.20 -20.10 28.10
C THR A 342 6.51 -19.42 27.70
N LEU A 343 7.11 -18.62 28.59
CA LEU A 343 8.44 -18.03 28.37
C LEU A 343 9.54 -19.07 28.15
N ALA A 344 9.35 -20.31 28.61
CA ALA A 344 10.28 -21.40 28.34
C ALA A 344 10.16 -21.92 26.89
N GLU A 345 8.96 -21.86 26.30
CA GLU A 345 8.67 -22.25 24.93
C GLU A 345 8.91 -21.10 23.94
N PHE A 346 8.85 -19.85 24.40
CA PHE A 346 9.07 -18.64 23.64
C PHE A 346 9.96 -17.65 24.43
N PRO A 347 11.28 -17.91 24.55
CA PRO A 347 12.17 -17.16 25.43
C PRO A 347 12.37 -15.69 25.05
N GLU A 348 12.17 -15.33 23.79
CA GLU A 348 12.23 -13.96 23.27
C GLU A 348 10.99 -13.13 23.59
N GLY A 349 9.94 -13.76 24.13
CA GLY A 349 8.68 -13.12 24.47
C GLY A 349 8.78 -12.22 25.70
N THR A 350 7.81 -11.32 25.82
CA THR A 350 7.56 -10.54 27.06
C THR A 350 6.38 -11.14 27.81
N ASP A 351 6.32 -10.94 29.12
CA ASP A 351 5.19 -11.33 29.98
C ASP A 351 4.79 -10.09 30.79
N SER A 352 3.98 -9.23 30.19
CA SER A 352 3.62 -7.93 30.76
C SER A 352 2.67 -8.03 31.96
N ASN A 353 1.98 -9.17 32.10
CA ASN A 353 1.00 -9.39 33.18
C ASN A 353 1.46 -10.41 34.24
N ASP A 354 2.70 -10.92 34.13
CA ASP A 354 3.34 -11.85 35.07
C ASP A 354 2.54 -13.15 35.27
N ASN A 355 1.98 -13.69 34.18
CA ASN A 355 1.22 -14.94 34.21
C ASN A 355 2.02 -16.18 33.74
N GLY A 356 3.27 -16.00 33.30
CA GLY A 356 4.16 -17.04 32.82
C GLY A 356 3.95 -17.41 31.35
N ILE A 357 3.05 -16.69 30.65
CA ILE A 357 2.76 -16.86 29.22
C ILE A 357 3.33 -15.65 28.47
N ALA A 358 3.98 -15.88 27.37
CA ALA A 358 4.50 -14.82 26.54
C ALA A 358 3.36 -14.05 25.83
N ASP A 359 3.40 -12.72 25.91
CA ASP A 359 2.37 -11.84 25.37
C ASP A 359 2.09 -12.12 23.88
N GLY A 360 0.81 -12.20 23.54
CA GLY A 360 0.36 -12.34 22.16
C GLY A 360 0.57 -13.72 21.52
N THR A 361 1.12 -14.69 22.24
CA THR A 361 1.36 -16.04 21.68
C THR A 361 0.09 -16.88 21.55
N SER A 362 -1.02 -16.49 22.18
CA SER A 362 -2.36 -17.05 21.94
C SER A 362 -3.01 -16.53 20.66
N ILE A 363 -2.48 -15.45 20.07
CA ILE A 363 -2.98 -14.92 18.80
C ILE A 363 -2.32 -15.69 17.67
N GLY A 364 -3.15 -16.14 16.73
CA GLY A 364 -2.67 -16.81 15.53
C GLY A 364 -1.95 -15.89 14.56
N PHE A 365 -1.36 -16.47 13.55
CA PHE A 365 -0.72 -15.79 12.43
C PHE A 365 -1.11 -16.47 11.11
N GLY A 366 -0.92 -15.77 9.99
CA GLY A 366 -1.49 -16.16 8.72
C GLY A 366 -2.99 -15.90 8.68
N PHE A 367 -3.76 -16.90 8.33
CA PHE A 367 -5.21 -16.80 8.19
C PHE A 367 -5.92 -17.37 9.40
N LEU A 368 -6.66 -16.54 10.13
CA LEU A 368 -7.39 -16.97 11.32
C LEU A 368 -8.82 -17.33 10.94
N ILE A 369 -9.14 -18.63 11.07
CA ILE A 369 -10.46 -19.20 10.82
C ILE A 369 -10.91 -20.02 12.04
N GLY A 370 -12.21 -20.17 12.27
CA GLY A 370 -12.76 -20.96 13.38
C GLY A 370 -12.64 -20.28 14.74
N GLN A 371 -12.68 -21.10 15.80
CA GLN A 371 -12.64 -20.64 17.19
C GLN A 371 -11.29 -20.01 17.54
N GLN A 372 -11.31 -18.88 18.23
CA GLN A 372 -10.15 -18.20 18.79
C GLN A 372 -10.05 -18.45 20.30
N TYR A 373 -8.83 -18.40 20.85
CA TYR A 373 -8.58 -18.78 22.24
C TYR A 373 -7.79 -17.70 22.98
N ALA A 374 -7.98 -17.64 24.31
CA ALA A 374 -7.15 -16.86 25.22
C ALA A 374 -5.86 -17.62 25.59
N ASP A 375 -4.93 -16.95 26.28
CA ASP A 375 -3.64 -17.50 26.72
C ASP A 375 -3.78 -18.80 27.53
N ASP A 376 -4.80 -18.88 28.39
CA ASP A 376 -5.07 -20.04 29.23
C ASP A 376 -5.83 -21.17 28.49
N GLY A 377 -6.06 -21.04 27.20
CA GLY A 377 -6.82 -21.98 26.39
C GLY A 377 -8.35 -21.84 26.49
N THR A 378 -8.84 -20.82 27.17
CA THR A 378 -10.29 -20.54 27.22
C THR A 378 -10.78 -20.08 25.84
N PRO A 379 -11.85 -20.71 25.27
CA PRO A 379 -12.42 -20.22 24.03
C PRO A 379 -12.94 -18.78 24.17
N LEU A 380 -12.48 -17.88 23.31
CA LEU A 380 -12.93 -16.51 23.28
C LEU A 380 -14.37 -16.37 22.81
N GLN A 381 -15.03 -15.32 23.25
CA GLN A 381 -16.39 -14.93 22.86
C GLN A 381 -16.39 -13.56 22.19
N ASP A 382 -17.37 -13.32 21.32
CA ASP A 382 -17.66 -12.01 20.79
C ASP A 382 -18.25 -11.08 21.88
N ARG A 383 -18.50 -9.82 21.57
CA ARG A 383 -19.06 -8.85 22.53
C ARG A 383 -20.49 -9.21 22.96
N ALA A 384 -21.18 -10.09 22.26
CA ALA A 384 -22.52 -10.57 22.61
C ALA A 384 -22.50 -11.86 23.44
N GLY A 385 -21.32 -12.45 23.70
CA GLY A 385 -21.14 -13.68 24.47
C GLY A 385 -21.27 -14.97 23.66
N ASN A 386 -21.31 -14.89 22.31
CA ASN A 386 -21.25 -16.08 21.46
C ASN A 386 -19.80 -16.49 21.20
N PRO A 387 -19.54 -17.72 20.76
CA PRO A 387 -18.19 -18.15 20.39
C PRO A 387 -17.55 -17.19 19.38
N LEU A 388 -16.31 -16.78 19.63
CA LEU A 388 -15.51 -16.02 18.67
C LEU A 388 -15.00 -16.98 17.59
N PHE A 389 -15.89 -17.34 16.68
CA PHE A 389 -15.66 -18.32 15.64
C PHE A 389 -15.68 -17.62 14.26
N PHE A 390 -14.52 -17.38 13.67
CA PHE A 390 -14.44 -16.73 12.36
C PHE A 390 -14.93 -17.63 11.24
N THR A 391 -15.90 -17.11 10.47
CA THR A 391 -16.55 -17.82 9.38
C THR A 391 -15.92 -17.52 8.03
N ARG A 392 -16.16 -18.36 7.05
CA ARG A 392 -15.67 -18.18 5.68
C ARG A 392 -16.40 -17.10 4.91
N ASP A 393 -17.69 -16.91 5.19
CA ASP A 393 -18.57 -16.03 4.45
C ASP A 393 -18.82 -14.71 5.17
N PHE A 394 -19.21 -13.71 4.39
CA PHE A 394 -19.60 -12.39 4.86
C PHE A 394 -21.12 -12.29 4.85
N THR A 395 -21.75 -12.49 6.01
CA THR A 395 -23.20 -12.47 6.13
C THR A 395 -23.68 -11.36 7.06
N ASP A 396 -24.85 -10.79 6.75
CA ASP A 396 -25.62 -9.94 7.65
C ASP A 396 -26.38 -10.77 8.71
N ALA A 397 -27.16 -10.11 9.56
CA ALA A 397 -27.93 -10.76 10.61
C ALA A 397 -29.02 -11.72 10.07
N ASP A 398 -29.45 -11.54 8.84
CA ASP A 398 -30.46 -12.36 8.17
C ASP A 398 -29.83 -13.51 7.37
N GLY A 399 -28.49 -13.62 7.37
CA GLY A 399 -27.72 -14.65 6.67
C GLY A 399 -27.48 -14.37 5.19
N ASN A 400 -27.77 -13.16 4.70
CA ASN A 400 -27.50 -12.81 3.31
C ASN A 400 -26.03 -12.39 3.14
N ILE A 401 -25.40 -12.76 2.03
CA ILE A 401 -24.06 -12.31 1.67
C ILE A 401 -24.07 -10.79 1.47
N SER A 402 -23.25 -10.07 2.23
CA SER A 402 -23.28 -8.61 2.29
C SER A 402 -21.95 -8.02 2.77
N LEU A 403 -21.60 -6.81 2.29
CA LEU A 403 -20.56 -5.97 2.86
C LEU A 403 -21.05 -5.01 3.95
N ILE A 404 -22.36 -5.01 4.24
CA ILE A 404 -22.99 -4.09 5.18
C ILE A 404 -23.71 -4.89 6.24
N ASN A 405 -23.71 -4.38 7.48
CA ASN A 405 -24.36 -5.02 8.64
C ASN A 405 -23.82 -6.43 8.95
N ASN A 406 -22.56 -6.66 8.64
CA ASN A 406 -21.88 -7.88 9.06
C ASN A 406 -21.80 -7.95 10.59
N ASN A 407 -21.85 -9.17 11.14
CA ASN A 407 -21.55 -9.38 12.54
C ASN A 407 -20.02 -9.44 12.79
N GLU A 408 -19.64 -9.59 14.05
CA GLU A 408 -18.22 -9.53 14.48
C GLU A 408 -17.38 -10.71 14.00
N VAL A 409 -17.98 -11.84 13.66
CA VAL A 409 -17.27 -13.10 13.36
C VAL A 409 -17.20 -13.44 11.87
N THR A 410 -17.86 -12.68 11.00
CA THR A 410 -17.83 -12.97 9.56
C THR A 410 -16.50 -12.67 8.90
N GLY A 411 -16.08 -13.55 7.99
CA GLY A 411 -14.84 -13.46 7.22
C GLY A 411 -13.59 -13.94 7.98
N ILE A 412 -12.65 -14.49 7.22
CA ILE A 412 -11.34 -14.96 7.70
C ILE A 412 -10.44 -13.76 7.96
N ARG A 413 -9.74 -13.71 9.11
CA ARG A 413 -8.80 -12.63 9.44
C ARG A 413 -7.43 -12.94 8.90
N VAL A 414 -6.62 -11.91 8.66
CA VAL A 414 -5.27 -12.03 8.09
C VAL A 414 -4.27 -11.35 9.03
N GLN A 415 -3.25 -12.10 9.45
CA GLN A 415 -2.19 -11.66 10.36
C GLN A 415 -0.82 -12.06 9.81
N LYS A 416 -0.25 -11.28 8.90
CA LYS A 416 1.05 -11.61 8.33
C LYS A 416 2.20 -11.28 9.27
N TYR A 417 2.22 -10.09 9.82
CA TYR A 417 3.09 -9.72 10.93
C TYR A 417 2.43 -10.17 12.21
N ALA A 418 3.05 -11.13 12.90
CA ALA A 418 2.42 -11.76 14.06
C ALA A 418 2.42 -10.84 15.27
N ALA A 419 1.26 -10.73 15.92
CA ALA A 419 1.10 -9.95 17.14
C ALA A 419 1.99 -10.46 18.29
N ARG A 420 2.32 -11.75 18.31
CA ARG A 420 3.19 -12.39 19.30
C ARG A 420 4.61 -11.83 19.40
N TYR A 421 5.09 -11.15 18.37
CA TYR A 421 6.39 -10.46 18.36
C TYR A 421 6.28 -8.99 18.80
N GLY A 422 5.38 -8.67 19.73
CA GLY A 422 5.16 -7.33 20.21
C GLY A 422 4.22 -6.49 19.33
N GLY A 423 3.64 -7.08 18.30
CA GLY A 423 2.66 -6.44 17.42
C GLY A 423 3.18 -5.28 16.58
N PHE A 424 4.42 -4.87 16.80
CA PHE A 424 5.02 -3.67 16.22
C PHE A 424 6.45 -3.96 15.82
N THR A 425 6.62 -4.82 14.83
CA THR A 425 7.91 -4.96 14.17
C THR A 425 8.37 -3.57 13.74
N PRO A 426 9.55 -3.10 14.12
CA PRO A 426 10.00 -1.74 13.87
C PRO A 426 10.34 -1.48 12.40
N HIS A 427 10.02 -2.39 11.50
CA HIS A 427 10.23 -2.26 10.07
C HIS A 427 9.11 -2.93 9.26
N GLU A 428 8.73 -2.28 8.18
CA GLU A 428 7.88 -2.81 7.11
C GLU A 428 8.77 -3.28 5.98
N ILE A 429 8.81 -4.58 5.69
CA ILE A 429 9.55 -5.09 4.53
C ILE A 429 8.82 -4.67 3.26
N PHE A 430 9.48 -3.89 2.41
CA PHE A 430 8.88 -3.41 1.18
C PHE A 430 9.43 -4.13 -0.06
N PHE A 431 10.74 -4.46 -0.08
CA PHE A 431 11.34 -5.30 -1.11
C PHE A 431 12.01 -6.50 -0.47
N ARG A 432 11.69 -7.71 -0.93
CA ARG A 432 12.31 -8.94 -0.47
C ARG A 432 12.68 -9.88 -1.62
N TYR A 433 13.63 -10.77 -1.36
CA TYR A 433 14.25 -11.59 -2.40
C TYR A 433 13.29 -12.59 -3.02
N SER A 434 12.35 -13.17 -2.28
CA SER A 434 11.35 -14.08 -2.86
C SER A 434 10.52 -13.43 -3.97
N ASP A 435 10.22 -12.11 -3.89
CA ASP A 435 9.58 -11.42 -5.00
C ASP A 435 10.53 -11.26 -6.20
N ALA A 436 11.80 -10.93 -5.96
CA ALA A 436 12.82 -10.93 -7.02
C ALA A 436 12.95 -12.31 -7.67
N HIS A 437 12.99 -13.38 -6.87
CA HIS A 437 13.01 -14.77 -7.32
C HIS A 437 11.80 -15.12 -8.20
N MET A 438 10.59 -14.75 -7.77
CA MET A 438 9.38 -14.96 -8.55
C MET A 438 9.29 -14.05 -9.78
N MET A 439 9.85 -12.85 -9.77
CA MET A 439 10.01 -12.02 -10.97
C MET A 439 10.91 -12.71 -11.99
N LYS A 440 12.02 -13.34 -11.57
CA LYS A 440 12.89 -14.14 -12.43
C LYS A 440 12.15 -15.34 -13.01
N ALA A 441 11.41 -16.09 -12.20
CA ALA A 441 10.60 -17.22 -12.65
C ALA A 441 9.58 -16.79 -13.71
N GLU A 442 8.85 -15.71 -13.47
CA GLU A 442 7.88 -15.16 -14.41
C GLU A 442 8.54 -14.68 -15.71
N ALA A 443 9.69 -13.99 -15.64
CA ALA A 443 10.42 -13.53 -16.80
C ALA A 443 10.90 -14.69 -17.70
N ILE A 444 11.40 -15.77 -17.09
CA ILE A 444 11.76 -17.00 -17.81
C ILE A 444 10.53 -17.59 -18.49
N PHE A 445 9.41 -17.72 -17.78
CA PHE A 445 8.15 -18.23 -18.33
C PHE A 445 7.66 -17.40 -19.52
N ARG A 446 7.64 -16.07 -19.39
CA ARG A 446 7.20 -15.14 -20.46
C ARG A 446 8.12 -15.16 -21.67
N SER A 447 9.37 -15.56 -21.51
CA SER A 447 10.33 -15.80 -22.59
C SER A 447 10.22 -17.20 -23.21
N GLY A 448 9.26 -18.03 -22.78
CA GLY A 448 9.06 -19.40 -23.26
C GLY A 448 10.00 -20.44 -22.63
N GLY A 449 10.71 -20.09 -21.55
CA GLY A 449 11.53 -21.02 -20.78
C GLY A 449 10.73 -21.77 -19.71
N ASP A 450 11.38 -22.72 -19.03
CA ASP A 450 10.80 -23.52 -17.95
C ASP A 450 11.04 -22.84 -16.59
N ALA A 451 9.97 -22.31 -16.00
CA ALA A 451 9.99 -21.70 -14.67
C ALA A 451 9.77 -22.72 -13.53
N THR A 452 9.46 -23.97 -13.86
CA THR A 452 9.09 -25.00 -12.88
C THR A 452 10.11 -25.17 -11.77
N PRO A 453 11.44 -25.21 -12.02
CA PRO A 453 12.42 -25.34 -10.96
C PRO A 453 12.39 -24.21 -9.93
N LEU A 454 12.27 -22.96 -10.39
CA LEU A 454 12.27 -21.79 -9.50
C LEU A 454 10.97 -21.70 -8.67
N VAL A 455 9.83 -21.93 -9.30
CA VAL A 455 8.54 -21.96 -8.57
C VAL A 455 8.53 -23.07 -7.53
N ASN A 456 9.03 -24.26 -7.88
CA ASN A 456 9.08 -25.38 -6.93
C ASN A 456 10.12 -25.19 -5.80
N GLU A 457 11.20 -24.46 -6.04
CA GLU A 457 12.15 -24.08 -5.00
C GLU A 457 11.44 -23.33 -3.87
N LEU A 458 10.67 -22.29 -4.22
CA LEU A 458 9.88 -21.52 -3.25
C LEU A 458 8.78 -22.38 -2.61
N ARG A 459 8.01 -23.15 -3.41
CA ARG A 459 6.91 -23.99 -2.92
C ARG A 459 7.36 -24.99 -1.88
N LEU A 460 8.45 -25.71 -2.18
CA LEU A 460 9.00 -26.72 -1.27
C LEU A 460 9.52 -26.10 0.02
N LEU A 461 10.15 -24.92 -0.07
CA LEU A 461 10.61 -24.19 1.09
C LEU A 461 9.45 -23.77 2.00
N ARG A 462 8.28 -23.48 1.43
CA ARG A 462 7.05 -23.12 2.17
C ARG A 462 6.19 -24.35 2.54
N GLY A 463 6.71 -25.56 2.42
CA GLY A 463 5.99 -26.81 2.76
C GLY A 463 4.85 -27.16 1.79
N ALA A 464 4.77 -26.52 0.62
CA ALA A 464 3.77 -26.82 -0.40
C ALA A 464 4.25 -27.91 -1.36
N THR A 465 3.32 -28.57 -2.06
CA THR A 465 3.61 -29.67 -2.99
C THR A 465 4.25 -29.14 -4.28
N ALA A 466 5.29 -29.83 -4.77
CA ALA A 466 5.91 -29.50 -6.05
C ALA A 466 4.95 -29.72 -7.23
N LEU A 467 5.01 -28.82 -8.22
CA LEU A 467 4.25 -28.92 -9.48
C LEU A 467 5.05 -29.71 -10.51
N GLY A 468 4.37 -30.49 -11.36
CA GLY A 468 5.01 -31.22 -12.47
C GLY A 468 5.44 -30.29 -13.62
N SER A 469 4.68 -29.25 -13.85
CA SER A 469 4.96 -28.16 -14.80
C SER A 469 4.19 -26.92 -14.37
N VAL A 470 4.72 -25.74 -14.67
CA VAL A 470 4.16 -24.45 -14.24
C VAL A 470 3.44 -23.77 -15.40
N THR A 471 2.22 -23.30 -15.14
CA THR A 471 1.41 -22.46 -16.02
C THR A 471 1.44 -20.98 -15.54
N ALA A 472 0.89 -20.07 -16.35
CA ALA A 472 0.69 -18.70 -15.92
C ALA A 472 -0.20 -18.58 -14.66
N GLN A 473 -1.22 -19.45 -14.54
CA GLN A 473 -2.08 -19.49 -13.36
C GLN A 473 -1.32 -19.94 -12.12
N ASP A 474 -0.45 -20.94 -12.23
CA ASP A 474 0.37 -21.39 -11.10
C ASP A 474 1.31 -20.27 -10.60
N ILE A 475 1.86 -19.44 -11.51
CA ILE A 475 2.73 -18.32 -11.13
C ILE A 475 1.94 -17.25 -10.36
N ILE A 476 0.77 -16.82 -10.85
CA ILE A 476 0.00 -15.77 -10.16
C ILE A 476 -0.57 -16.28 -8.83
N ASP A 477 -0.95 -17.54 -8.76
CA ASP A 477 -1.42 -18.16 -7.51
C ASP A 477 -0.28 -18.28 -6.49
N GLU A 478 0.92 -18.67 -6.93
CA GLU A 478 2.09 -18.72 -6.07
C GLU A 478 2.48 -17.34 -5.56
N ARG A 479 2.46 -16.32 -6.43
CA ARG A 479 2.65 -14.93 -6.02
C ARG A 479 1.59 -14.48 -5.03
N GLY A 480 0.33 -14.86 -5.24
CA GLY A 480 -0.76 -14.59 -4.30
C GLY A 480 -0.49 -15.21 -2.92
N ARG A 481 -0.10 -16.50 -2.88
CA ARG A 481 0.22 -17.19 -1.61
C ARG A 481 1.41 -16.58 -0.89
N GLU A 482 2.44 -16.15 -1.62
CA GLU A 482 3.67 -15.63 -1.03
C GLU A 482 3.53 -14.18 -0.55
N PHE A 483 2.87 -13.31 -1.34
CA PHE A 483 2.94 -11.86 -1.17
C PHE A 483 1.64 -11.20 -0.67
N TYR A 484 0.72 -11.96 -0.03
CA TYR A 484 -0.46 -11.33 0.54
C TYR A 484 -0.09 -10.25 1.56
N ALA A 485 -0.83 -9.16 1.55
CA ALA A 485 -0.60 -7.99 2.39
C ALA A 485 0.79 -7.30 2.21
N GLU A 486 1.40 -7.39 1.02
CA GLU A 486 2.71 -6.79 0.70
C GLU A 486 2.66 -5.79 -0.48
N PHE A 487 1.52 -5.22 -0.82
CA PHE A 487 1.32 -4.22 -1.89
C PHE A 487 1.34 -4.75 -3.34
N TRP A 488 1.52 -6.07 -3.59
CA TRP A 488 1.77 -6.54 -4.95
C TRP A 488 0.56 -7.12 -5.67
N ARG A 489 -0.50 -7.54 -4.94
CA ARG A 489 -1.61 -8.29 -5.53
C ARG A 489 -2.29 -7.57 -6.67
N ARG A 490 -2.58 -6.26 -6.56
CA ARG A 490 -3.18 -5.47 -7.65
C ARG A 490 -2.29 -5.45 -8.89
N ASN A 491 -1.00 -5.13 -8.74
CA ASN A 491 -0.04 -5.07 -9.84
C ASN A 491 0.05 -6.43 -10.56
N ASP A 492 0.12 -7.52 -9.80
CA ASP A 492 0.15 -8.88 -10.33
C ASP A 492 -1.14 -9.22 -11.09
N LEU A 493 -2.30 -8.97 -10.52
CA LEU A 493 -3.60 -9.25 -11.16
C LEU A 493 -3.77 -8.47 -12.47
N ILE A 494 -3.32 -7.21 -12.54
CA ILE A 494 -3.34 -6.42 -13.79
C ILE A 494 -2.42 -7.05 -14.82
N ARG A 495 -1.20 -7.42 -14.45
CA ARG A 495 -0.20 -8.00 -15.37
C ARG A 495 -0.64 -9.36 -15.91
N PHE A 496 -1.42 -10.11 -15.16
CA PHE A 496 -2.01 -11.39 -15.62
C PHE A 496 -3.43 -11.24 -16.19
N GLY A 497 -3.95 -10.02 -16.34
CA GLY A 497 -5.28 -9.76 -16.90
C GLY A 497 -6.45 -10.21 -16.02
N GLN A 498 -6.23 -10.36 -14.71
CA GLN A 498 -7.22 -10.89 -13.76
C GLN A 498 -7.81 -9.86 -12.80
N PHE A 499 -7.32 -8.62 -12.79
CA PHE A 499 -7.79 -7.59 -11.85
C PHE A 499 -9.29 -7.26 -12.01
N THR A 500 -9.83 -7.42 -13.20
CA THR A 500 -11.24 -7.19 -13.50
C THR A 500 -12.07 -8.48 -13.51
N SER A 501 -11.50 -9.62 -13.11
CA SER A 501 -12.24 -10.88 -12.94
C SER A 501 -13.31 -10.77 -11.86
N ASP A 502 -14.29 -11.67 -11.92
CA ASP A 502 -15.34 -11.75 -10.91
C ASP A 502 -14.79 -12.40 -9.62
N TRP A 503 -15.16 -11.84 -8.50
CA TRP A 503 -15.01 -12.43 -7.16
C TRP A 503 -16.14 -11.96 -6.23
N GLN A 504 -16.31 -12.67 -5.13
CA GLN A 504 -17.41 -12.42 -4.19
C GLN A 504 -17.46 -10.95 -3.76
N LEU A 505 -18.66 -10.35 -3.80
CA LEU A 505 -18.96 -8.98 -3.37
C LEU A 505 -18.39 -7.85 -4.25
N LYS A 506 -17.79 -8.17 -5.38
CA LYS A 506 -17.44 -7.18 -6.40
C LYS A 506 -18.70 -6.63 -7.07
N ASP A 507 -18.68 -5.37 -7.50
CA ASP A 507 -19.78 -4.80 -8.27
C ASP A 507 -19.83 -5.49 -9.65
N PRO A 508 -20.98 -6.10 -10.03
CA PRO A 508 -21.12 -6.73 -11.34
C PRO A 508 -20.80 -5.80 -12.52
N ALA A 509 -21.00 -4.48 -12.37
CA ALA A 509 -20.67 -3.50 -13.39
C ALA A 509 -19.15 -3.29 -13.57
N ALA A 510 -18.34 -3.70 -12.60
CA ALA A 510 -16.89 -3.64 -12.68
C ALA A 510 -16.25 -4.91 -13.25
N VAL A 511 -17.00 -6.02 -13.33
CA VAL A 511 -16.49 -7.28 -13.88
C VAL A 511 -16.22 -7.14 -15.38
N GLY A 512 -14.99 -7.45 -15.79
CA GLY A 512 -14.53 -7.32 -17.18
C GLY A 512 -14.27 -5.88 -17.64
N ASN A 513 -14.47 -4.88 -16.76
CA ASN A 513 -14.26 -3.48 -17.10
C ASN A 513 -12.78 -3.09 -16.93
N THR A 514 -12.00 -3.12 -18.01
CA THR A 514 -10.56 -2.82 -18.01
C THR A 514 -10.22 -1.36 -17.71
N ASP A 515 -11.18 -0.42 -17.80
CA ASP A 515 -10.98 0.97 -17.35
C ASP A 515 -10.62 1.03 -15.86
N LYS A 516 -10.99 -0.01 -15.08
CA LYS A 516 -10.66 -0.12 -13.66
C LYS A 516 -9.19 -0.49 -13.37
N ASN A 517 -8.42 -0.85 -14.39
CA ASN A 517 -6.98 -1.10 -14.22
C ASN A 517 -6.20 0.14 -13.78
N LEU A 518 -6.69 1.34 -14.11
CA LEU A 518 -6.14 2.60 -13.61
C LEU A 518 -7.15 3.28 -12.68
N PHE A 519 -6.65 3.95 -11.66
CA PHE A 519 -7.47 4.83 -10.84
C PHE A 519 -7.76 6.14 -11.57
N PRO A 520 -8.87 6.82 -11.24
CA PRO A 520 -9.14 8.15 -11.79
C PRO A 520 -8.05 9.14 -11.37
N ILE A 521 -7.72 10.07 -12.25
CA ILE A 521 -7.00 11.26 -11.83
C ILE A 521 -7.92 12.04 -10.88
N PRO A 522 -7.47 12.37 -9.65
CA PRO A 522 -8.32 13.04 -8.69
C PRO A 522 -8.88 14.36 -9.24
N ALA A 523 -10.17 14.60 -9.06
CA ALA A 523 -10.86 15.76 -9.65
C ALA A 523 -10.18 17.11 -9.34
N SER A 524 -9.66 17.26 -8.12
CA SER A 524 -8.93 18.47 -7.71
C SER A 524 -7.62 18.65 -8.48
N GLN A 525 -6.95 17.58 -8.88
CA GLN A 525 -5.66 17.63 -9.58
C GLN A 525 -5.82 17.98 -11.05
N LEU A 526 -6.92 17.57 -11.68
CA LEU A 526 -7.27 18.01 -13.05
C LEU A 526 -7.49 19.54 -13.14
N ILE A 527 -8.01 20.15 -12.05
CA ILE A 527 -8.18 21.60 -11.98
C ILE A 527 -6.83 22.30 -11.84
N LEU A 528 -5.91 21.73 -11.05
CA LEU A 528 -4.61 22.32 -10.76
C LEU A 528 -3.61 22.18 -11.92
N ASN A 529 -3.72 21.11 -12.73
CA ASN A 529 -2.86 20.90 -13.91
C ASN A 529 -3.71 20.50 -15.13
N PRO A 530 -4.03 21.45 -16.03
CA PRO A 530 -4.83 21.20 -17.23
C PRO A 530 -4.14 20.30 -18.27
N ASN A 531 -2.87 19.94 -18.08
CA ASN A 531 -2.17 18.96 -18.92
C ASN A 531 -2.51 17.49 -18.54
N LEU A 532 -3.11 17.28 -17.38
CA LEU A 532 -3.66 15.97 -16.99
C LEU A 532 -4.97 15.69 -17.75
N THR A 533 -5.18 14.46 -18.11
CA THR A 533 -6.42 13.99 -18.75
C THR A 533 -7.06 12.91 -17.89
N GLN A 534 -8.38 12.94 -17.72
CA GLN A 534 -9.06 11.91 -16.95
C GLN A 534 -8.89 10.53 -17.63
N ASN A 535 -8.62 9.52 -16.81
CA ASN A 535 -8.55 8.14 -17.29
C ASN A 535 -9.93 7.67 -17.81
N PRO A 536 -9.98 6.77 -18.79
CA PRO A 536 -11.24 6.22 -19.31
C PRO A 536 -12.13 5.64 -18.20
N GLY A 537 -13.43 5.77 -18.35
CA GLY A 537 -14.42 5.24 -17.40
C GLY A 537 -14.73 6.10 -16.18
N TYR A 538 -14.22 7.38 -16.13
CA TYR A 538 -14.42 8.29 -14.99
C TYR A 538 -14.92 9.67 -15.40
#